data_f07624a3f65137988f83e56dff22b30f
#
_entry.id   f07624a3f65137988f83e56dff22b30f
#
_cell.length_a   1.000
_cell.length_b   1.000
_cell.length_c   1.000
_cell.angle_alpha   90.00
_cell.angle_beta   90.00
_cell.angle_gamma   90.00
#
_symmetry.space_group_name_H-M   'P 1'
#
loop_
_entity.id
_entity.type
_entity.pdbx_description
1 polymer ?
#
loop_
_entity_poly.entity_id
_entity_poly.type
_entity_poly.pdbx_seq_one_letter_code
_entity_poly.pdbx_strand_id
1 'polypeptide(L)'
;MAPAAVAVAGGRKNWSAECKNLWRVAGPVILTEIFQFGLGFVTAAFVGHIGKVELAAVSIVNGVVVEGLAFGLLLGMGSALETLCGQAVGAGQTHMLGVYMQRSWIICVATSLLLLPLYISSRPRCSACSASPRPSPPCRAQPRLGHDGNLRGRARRARALLNWVVVTKLGRGLVGAALVGNVSWWLLNAAQLVHVVGGWFPEAWTGFSRKAFASLGGFVRLSVASAVMLCLEMWYYTAVLILVGCLKNPEIQVGAISICMNYQLWTLMVAVGFNAAVSVRVSNELGANHPKAAKFSVVVATTTSAVIGLVFTAVALAARKQMPRLFTGDDAVVNETTKLGYLLAATIFLNSIQPVLSGVAIGAGWQSLVAFVNIGCYYLVGLPLGAVFGFKLKLNATGIWAGMVIGTVLQTIILFVILARTRWQKEAMLAEERIRTWGGSIDLPSIQENQEETK
;
A
#
# COMPACT_ATOMS: atom_id res chain seq x y z
N MET A 1 -6.00 17.84 -25.15
CA MET A 1 -7.33 17.60 -24.55
C MET A 1 -7.21 17.92 -23.07
N ALA A 2 -7.83 19.01 -22.65
CA ALA A 2 -7.81 19.53 -21.30
C ALA A 2 -8.22 18.42 -20.30
N PRO A 3 -7.59 18.36 -19.09
CA PRO A 3 -8.10 17.51 -18.03
C PRO A 3 -9.54 17.95 -17.75
N ALA A 4 -10.49 17.03 -17.92
CA ALA A 4 -11.85 17.26 -17.51
C ALA A 4 -11.82 17.52 -16.00
N ALA A 5 -11.66 18.77 -15.59
CA ALA A 5 -12.24 19.27 -14.38
C ALA A 5 -13.72 18.89 -14.50
N VAL A 6 -14.11 17.80 -13.85
CA VAL A 6 -15.53 17.45 -13.69
C VAL A 6 -16.06 18.57 -12.81
N ALA A 7 -16.45 19.66 -13.47
CA ALA A 7 -17.23 20.71 -12.86
C ALA A 7 -18.36 20.00 -12.11
N VAL A 8 -18.40 20.15 -10.81
CA VAL A 8 -19.58 19.88 -9.99
C VAL A 8 -20.63 20.91 -10.44
N ALA A 9 -21.26 20.63 -11.57
CA ALA A 9 -22.47 21.35 -11.97
C ALA A 9 -23.49 21.08 -10.87
N GLY A 10 -23.84 22.16 -10.17
CA GLY A 10 -25.07 22.30 -9.38
C GLY A 10 -25.57 21.12 -8.58
N GLY A 11 -25.21 21.00 -7.28
CA GLY A 11 -26.21 20.72 -6.26
C GLY A 11 -26.63 19.30 -5.95
N ARG A 12 -26.43 18.28 -6.78
CA ARG A 12 -26.78 16.89 -6.44
C ARG A 12 -25.53 15.99 -6.37
N LYS A 13 -25.26 15.50 -5.15
CA LYS A 13 -24.25 14.45 -4.90
C LYS A 13 -24.65 13.21 -5.68
N ASN A 14 -24.04 12.95 -6.82
CA ASN A 14 -24.33 11.77 -7.63
C ASN A 14 -23.43 10.62 -7.21
N TRP A 15 -23.99 9.69 -6.41
CA TRP A 15 -23.30 8.49 -5.92
C TRP A 15 -22.71 7.65 -7.06
N SER A 16 -23.49 7.41 -8.11
CA SER A 16 -23.05 6.59 -9.24
C SER A 16 -21.85 7.20 -9.98
N ALA A 17 -21.84 8.53 -10.16
CA ALA A 17 -20.73 9.21 -10.80
C ALA A 17 -19.45 9.13 -9.95
N GLU A 18 -19.55 9.34 -8.64
CA GLU A 18 -18.39 9.25 -7.75
C GLU A 18 -17.88 7.82 -7.64
N CYS A 19 -18.76 6.83 -7.54
CA CYS A 19 -18.38 5.42 -7.56
C CYS A 19 -17.64 5.07 -8.87
N LYS A 20 -18.12 5.54 -10.03
CA LYS A 20 -17.43 5.35 -11.31
C LYS A 20 -16.05 6.01 -11.34
N ASN A 21 -15.89 7.18 -10.74
CA ASN A 21 -14.59 7.86 -10.64
C ASN A 21 -13.62 7.08 -9.75
N LEU A 22 -14.08 6.56 -8.61
CA LEU A 22 -13.30 5.69 -7.73
C LEU A 22 -12.86 4.41 -8.45
N TRP A 23 -13.77 3.72 -9.15
CA TRP A 23 -13.44 2.50 -9.89
C TRP A 23 -12.49 2.72 -11.05
N ARG A 24 -12.52 3.89 -11.70
CA ARG A 24 -11.53 4.24 -12.73
C ARG A 24 -10.09 4.27 -12.19
N VAL A 25 -9.91 4.57 -10.91
CA VAL A 25 -8.61 4.55 -10.25
C VAL A 25 -8.39 3.20 -9.58
N ALA A 26 -9.33 2.71 -8.77
CA ALA A 26 -9.19 1.46 -8.02
C ALA A 26 -8.98 0.25 -8.94
N GLY A 27 -9.75 0.10 -10.02
CA GLY A 27 -9.69 -1.07 -10.89
C GLY A 27 -8.29 -1.36 -11.44
N PRO A 28 -7.66 -0.40 -12.14
CA PRO A 28 -6.28 -0.57 -12.61
C PRO A 28 -5.26 -0.78 -11.48
N VAL A 29 -5.46 -0.16 -10.30
CA VAL A 29 -4.58 -0.39 -9.14
C VAL A 29 -4.71 -1.80 -8.63
N ILE A 30 -5.93 -2.29 -8.39
CA ILE A 30 -6.20 -3.67 -7.97
C ILE A 30 -5.53 -4.67 -8.94
N LEU A 31 -5.73 -4.47 -10.24
CA LEU A 31 -5.10 -5.33 -11.26
C LEU A 31 -3.55 -5.28 -11.18
N THR A 32 -3.02 -4.10 -10.94
CA THR A 32 -1.58 -3.89 -10.75
C THR A 32 -1.05 -4.65 -9.54
N GLU A 33 -1.73 -4.56 -8.38
CA GLU A 33 -1.34 -5.25 -7.14
C GLU A 33 -1.43 -6.78 -7.31
N ILE A 34 -2.50 -7.29 -7.94
CA ILE A 34 -2.65 -8.72 -8.27
C ILE A 34 -1.49 -9.20 -9.15
N PHE A 35 -1.10 -8.44 -10.18
CA PHE A 35 0.03 -8.82 -11.03
C PHE A 35 1.37 -8.74 -10.30
N GLN A 36 1.55 -7.76 -9.42
CA GLN A 36 2.76 -7.60 -8.63
C GLN A 36 2.93 -8.75 -7.62
N PHE A 37 1.86 -9.12 -6.92
CA PHE A 37 1.85 -10.29 -6.06
C PHE A 37 2.12 -11.58 -6.85
N GLY A 38 1.50 -11.73 -8.03
CA GLY A 38 1.75 -12.86 -8.94
C GLY A 38 3.21 -13.00 -9.39
N LEU A 39 3.97 -11.89 -9.48
CA LEU A 39 5.42 -11.94 -9.77
C LEU A 39 6.21 -12.64 -8.65
N GLY A 40 5.88 -12.37 -7.39
CA GLY A 40 6.46 -13.02 -6.22
C GLY A 40 6.11 -14.52 -6.18
N PHE A 41 4.83 -14.82 -6.40
CA PHE A 41 4.30 -16.19 -6.41
C PHE A 41 4.99 -17.08 -7.47
N VAL A 42 5.15 -16.58 -8.70
CA VAL A 42 5.86 -17.31 -9.76
C VAL A 42 7.28 -17.67 -9.34
N THR A 43 8.02 -16.71 -8.76
CA THR A 43 9.39 -16.98 -8.28
C THR A 43 9.40 -18.04 -7.19
N ALA A 44 8.51 -17.92 -6.20
CA ALA A 44 8.40 -18.88 -5.09
C ALA A 44 8.05 -20.29 -5.60
N ALA A 45 7.15 -20.41 -6.60
CA ALA A 45 6.79 -21.68 -7.20
C ALA A 45 8.00 -22.36 -7.86
N PHE A 46 8.80 -21.64 -8.64
CA PHE A 46 10.02 -22.20 -9.26
C PHE A 46 11.08 -22.58 -8.22
N VAL A 47 11.28 -21.77 -7.17
CA VAL A 47 12.22 -22.07 -6.10
C VAL A 47 11.76 -23.29 -5.28
N GLY A 48 10.46 -23.46 -5.07
CA GLY A 48 9.89 -24.64 -4.39
C GLY A 48 10.20 -25.96 -5.12
N HIS A 49 10.39 -25.94 -6.43
CA HIS A 49 10.81 -27.11 -7.20
C HIS A 49 12.32 -27.41 -7.11
N ILE A 50 13.12 -26.45 -6.62
CA ILE A 50 14.56 -26.67 -6.41
C ILE A 50 14.78 -27.44 -5.09
N GLY A 51 14.16 -26.97 -3.99
CA GLY A 51 14.29 -27.61 -2.69
C GLY A 51 13.53 -26.88 -1.58
N LYS A 52 13.25 -27.61 -0.49
CA LYS A 52 12.52 -27.06 0.66
C LYS A 52 13.34 -26.02 1.44
N VAL A 53 14.66 -26.24 1.52
CA VAL A 53 15.59 -25.32 2.23
C VAL A 53 15.72 -24.01 1.46
N GLU A 54 15.85 -24.09 0.12
CA GLU A 54 15.94 -22.93 -0.77
C GLU A 54 14.65 -22.10 -0.72
N LEU A 55 13.49 -22.76 -0.73
CA LEU A 55 12.19 -22.08 -0.58
C LEU A 55 12.08 -21.38 0.76
N ALA A 56 12.47 -22.03 1.85
CA ALA A 56 12.45 -21.44 3.19
C ALA A 56 13.38 -20.23 3.29
N ALA A 57 14.59 -20.34 2.74
CA ALA A 57 15.56 -19.24 2.73
C ALA A 57 15.03 -18.02 1.95
N VAL A 58 14.46 -18.24 0.75
CA VAL A 58 13.87 -17.16 -0.06
C VAL A 58 12.65 -16.55 0.62
N SER A 59 11.82 -17.35 1.28
CA SER A 59 10.63 -16.87 1.99
C SER A 59 10.99 -15.99 3.18
N ILE A 60 12.01 -16.37 3.96
CA ILE A 60 12.49 -15.56 5.09
C ILE A 60 13.08 -14.24 4.59
N VAL A 61 13.95 -14.30 3.58
CA VAL A 61 14.57 -13.09 3.04
C VAL A 61 13.53 -12.15 2.43
N ASN A 62 12.63 -12.66 1.61
CA ASN A 62 11.57 -11.85 1.02
C ASN A 62 10.62 -11.29 2.09
N GLY A 63 10.12 -12.12 2.99
CA GLY A 63 9.12 -11.68 3.96
C GLY A 63 9.66 -10.73 5.03
N VAL A 64 10.83 -11.02 5.61
CA VAL A 64 11.36 -10.22 6.73
C VAL A 64 12.21 -9.06 6.25
N VAL A 65 13.15 -9.32 5.33
CA VAL A 65 14.16 -8.32 4.96
C VAL A 65 13.66 -7.43 3.82
N VAL A 66 13.14 -8.02 2.75
CA VAL A 66 12.71 -7.25 1.57
C VAL A 66 11.36 -6.59 1.80
N GLU A 67 10.36 -7.33 2.23
CA GLU A 67 8.99 -6.81 2.42
C GLU A 67 8.85 -6.08 3.75
N GLY A 68 9.37 -6.65 4.85
CA GLY A 68 9.22 -6.08 6.18
C GLY A 68 10.01 -4.78 6.39
N LEU A 69 11.23 -4.66 5.86
CA LEU A 69 12.08 -3.50 6.10
C LEU A 69 12.15 -2.57 4.87
N ALA A 70 12.65 -3.06 3.74
CA ALA A 70 12.90 -2.19 2.59
C ALA A 70 11.61 -1.74 1.91
N PHE A 71 10.67 -2.65 1.69
CA PHE A 71 9.42 -2.33 1.02
C PHE A 71 8.56 -1.37 1.85
N GLY A 72 8.41 -1.62 3.17
CA GLY A 72 7.66 -0.74 4.07
C GLY A 72 8.22 0.70 4.08
N LEU A 73 9.56 0.84 4.21
CA LEU A 73 10.20 2.15 4.20
C LEU A 73 10.06 2.87 2.84
N LEU A 74 10.38 2.19 1.74
CA LEU A 74 10.37 2.81 0.41
C LEU A 74 8.96 3.08 -0.11
N LEU A 75 8.01 2.18 0.16
CA LEU A 75 6.60 2.39 -0.17
C LEU A 75 6.02 3.56 0.61
N GLY A 76 6.34 3.64 1.91
CA GLY A 76 5.91 4.74 2.76
C GLY A 76 6.45 6.08 2.28
N MET A 77 7.71 6.14 1.88
CA MET A 77 8.27 7.35 1.28
C MET A 77 7.57 7.74 -0.02
N GLY A 78 7.11 6.76 -0.80
CA GLY A 78 6.32 6.98 -2.00
C GLY A 78 4.93 7.54 -1.75
N SER A 79 4.30 7.23 -0.61
CA SER A 79 2.94 7.70 -0.30
C SER A 79 2.87 9.20 -0.03
N ALA A 80 3.96 9.83 0.42
CA ALA A 80 4.06 11.29 0.50
C ALA A 80 3.92 11.96 -0.88
N LEU A 81 4.41 11.29 -1.92
CA LEU A 81 4.25 11.73 -3.30
C LEU A 81 2.77 11.71 -3.72
N GLU A 82 1.99 10.71 -3.30
CA GLU A 82 0.55 10.65 -3.61
C GLU A 82 -0.20 11.86 -3.06
N THR A 83 0.08 12.24 -1.81
CA THR A 83 -0.52 13.42 -1.18
C THR A 83 -0.25 14.69 -1.98
N LEU A 84 1.03 14.97 -2.26
CA LEU A 84 1.45 16.23 -2.87
C LEU A 84 1.07 16.32 -4.35
N CYS A 85 1.23 15.24 -5.09
CA CYS A 85 0.82 15.18 -6.48
C CYS A 85 -0.70 15.32 -6.63
N GLY A 86 -1.48 14.67 -5.77
CA GLY A 86 -2.92 14.80 -5.80
C GLY A 86 -3.36 16.24 -5.50
N GLN A 87 -2.80 16.85 -4.46
CA GLN A 87 -3.10 18.25 -4.12
C GLN A 87 -2.69 19.23 -5.24
N ALA A 88 -1.51 19.02 -5.87
CA ALA A 88 -1.06 19.85 -6.99
C ALA A 88 -1.96 19.70 -8.24
N VAL A 89 -2.40 18.48 -8.55
CA VAL A 89 -3.38 18.23 -9.63
C VAL A 89 -4.69 18.93 -9.35
N GLY A 90 -5.20 18.84 -8.13
CA GLY A 90 -6.42 19.54 -7.71
C GLY A 90 -6.32 21.04 -7.84
N ALA A 91 -5.16 21.63 -7.52
CA ALA A 91 -4.87 23.05 -7.68
C ALA A 91 -4.53 23.48 -9.12
N GLY A 92 -4.58 22.59 -10.10
CA GLY A 92 -4.24 22.87 -11.50
C GLY A 92 -2.74 23.01 -11.77
N GLN A 93 -1.87 22.70 -10.80
CA GLN A 93 -0.40 22.84 -10.91
C GLN A 93 0.26 21.55 -11.42
N THR A 94 -0.17 21.07 -12.58
CA THR A 94 0.33 19.81 -13.17
C THR A 94 1.84 19.82 -13.45
N HIS A 95 2.43 20.97 -13.74
CA HIS A 95 3.87 21.14 -13.97
C HIS A 95 4.73 20.79 -12.74
N MET A 96 4.16 20.86 -11.52
CA MET A 96 4.87 20.49 -10.29
C MET A 96 5.02 18.99 -10.07
N LEU A 97 4.24 18.16 -10.77
CA LEU A 97 4.29 16.70 -10.62
C LEU A 97 5.68 16.14 -10.90
N GLY A 98 6.34 16.64 -11.96
CA GLY A 98 7.70 16.24 -12.32
C GLY A 98 8.72 16.61 -11.25
N VAL A 99 8.57 17.78 -10.61
CA VAL A 99 9.44 18.21 -9.52
C VAL A 99 9.25 17.33 -8.27
N TYR A 100 8.00 17.04 -7.87
CA TYR A 100 7.72 16.18 -6.74
C TYR A 100 8.20 14.74 -6.96
N MET A 101 8.07 14.23 -8.18
CA MET A 101 8.59 12.92 -8.54
C MET A 101 10.12 12.86 -8.44
N GLN A 102 10.84 13.89 -8.89
CA GLN A 102 12.29 13.98 -8.76
C GLN A 102 12.71 14.06 -7.28
N ARG A 103 12.00 14.82 -6.43
CA ARG A 103 12.21 14.84 -4.97
C ARG A 103 12.06 13.45 -4.36
N SER A 104 11.02 12.72 -4.74
CA SER A 104 10.80 11.35 -4.27
C SER A 104 11.94 10.41 -4.70
N TRP A 105 12.42 10.52 -5.94
CA TRP A 105 13.58 9.73 -6.40
C TRP A 105 14.84 10.01 -5.57
N ILE A 106 15.15 11.29 -5.31
CA ILE A 106 16.30 11.67 -4.50
C ILE A 106 16.22 11.02 -3.12
N ILE A 107 15.06 11.10 -2.46
CA ILE A 107 14.86 10.55 -1.12
C ILE A 107 14.93 9.02 -1.14
N CYS A 108 14.25 8.37 -2.09
CA CYS A 108 14.28 6.91 -2.21
C CYS A 108 15.69 6.38 -2.48
N VAL A 109 16.47 7.06 -3.34
CA VAL A 109 17.87 6.69 -3.61
C VAL A 109 18.72 6.89 -2.36
N ALA A 110 18.61 8.03 -1.68
CA ALA A 110 19.34 8.30 -0.43
C ALA A 110 19.01 7.25 0.65
N THR A 111 17.74 6.91 0.82
CA THR A 111 17.31 5.87 1.77
C THR A 111 17.83 4.49 1.38
N SER A 112 17.80 4.15 0.09
CA SER A 112 18.36 2.88 -0.39
C SER A 112 19.86 2.78 -0.15
N LEU A 113 20.60 3.88 -0.32
CA LEU A 113 22.04 3.94 -0.02
C LEU A 113 22.32 3.79 1.48
N LEU A 114 21.48 4.37 2.35
CA LEU A 114 21.57 4.19 3.80
C LEU A 114 21.28 2.76 4.24
N LEU A 115 20.36 2.07 3.57
CA LEU A 115 20.02 0.68 3.85
C LEU A 115 21.07 -0.32 3.31
N LEU A 116 21.81 0.05 2.28
CA LEU A 116 22.78 -0.84 1.62
C LEU A 116 23.82 -1.46 2.56
N PRO A 117 24.47 -0.71 3.48
CA PRO A 117 25.40 -1.28 4.46
C PRO A 117 24.73 -2.29 5.39
N LEU A 118 23.48 -2.03 5.79
CA LEU A 118 22.71 -2.96 6.61
C LEU A 118 22.49 -4.30 5.90
N TYR A 119 22.19 -4.27 4.61
CA TYR A 119 22.04 -5.47 3.79
C TYR A 119 23.37 -6.21 3.57
N ILE A 120 24.47 -5.47 3.40
CA ILE A 120 25.80 -6.04 3.20
C ILE A 120 26.33 -6.66 4.50
N SER A 121 26.14 -6.00 5.64
CA SER A 121 26.63 -6.47 6.95
C SER A 121 25.80 -7.60 7.53
N SER A 122 24.51 -7.65 7.23
CA SER A 122 23.58 -8.71 7.66
C SER A 122 23.77 -10.03 6.91
N ARG A 123 24.81 -10.16 6.07
CA ARG A 123 25.08 -11.41 5.33
C ARG A 123 25.42 -12.57 6.29
N PRO A 124 24.49 -13.49 6.57
CA PRO A 124 24.88 -14.87 6.71
C PRO A 124 25.14 -15.37 5.29
N ARG A 125 26.32 -15.76 4.99
CA ARG A 125 26.90 -16.48 3.83
C ARG A 125 25.97 -17.00 2.68
N CYS A 126 24.86 -16.34 2.38
CA CYS A 126 23.98 -16.62 1.25
C CYS A 126 24.19 -15.58 0.15
N SER A 127 24.99 -15.93 -0.84
CA SER A 127 25.39 -15.10 -1.99
C SER A 127 24.25 -14.73 -2.97
N ALA A 128 22.99 -14.81 -2.60
CA ALA A 128 21.87 -14.73 -3.54
C ALA A 128 20.90 -13.56 -3.37
N CYS A 129 21.13 -12.65 -2.43
CA CYS A 129 20.14 -11.61 -2.14
C CYS A 129 20.67 -10.21 -2.44
N SER A 130 20.60 -9.83 -3.71
CA SER A 130 20.60 -8.42 -4.09
C SER A 130 19.17 -7.91 -3.98
N ALA A 131 18.86 -7.22 -2.88
CA ALA A 131 17.61 -6.47 -2.77
C ALA A 131 17.63 -5.36 -3.83
N SER A 132 16.80 -5.50 -4.86
CA SER A 132 16.51 -4.40 -5.76
C SER A 132 15.49 -3.49 -5.08
N PRO A 133 15.77 -2.19 -4.91
CA PRO A 133 14.75 -1.27 -4.39
C PRO A 133 13.55 -1.29 -5.33
N ARG A 134 12.38 -1.62 -4.79
CA ARG A 134 11.13 -1.47 -5.54
C ARG A 134 10.86 0.02 -5.63
N PRO A 135 10.71 0.60 -6.83
CA PRO A 135 10.36 1.99 -6.94
C PRO A 135 8.94 2.21 -6.42
N SER A 136 8.79 3.32 -5.74
CA SER A 136 7.47 3.87 -5.48
C SER A 136 6.67 3.94 -6.78
N PRO A 137 5.38 3.60 -6.78
CA PRO A 137 4.57 3.79 -7.96
C PRO A 137 4.66 5.26 -8.39
N PRO A 138 4.88 5.53 -9.68
CA PRO A 138 4.95 6.90 -10.16
C PRO A 138 3.64 7.61 -9.84
N CYS A 139 3.76 8.90 -9.52
CA CYS A 139 2.60 9.75 -9.32
C CYS A 139 1.65 9.59 -10.52
N ARG A 140 0.49 9.00 -10.27
CA ARG A 140 -0.44 8.67 -11.34
C ARG A 140 -1.14 9.92 -11.80
N ALA A 141 -0.56 10.60 -12.78
CA ALA A 141 -1.34 11.50 -13.62
C ALA A 141 -2.46 10.65 -14.26
N GLN A 142 -3.69 10.87 -13.85
CA GLN A 142 -4.86 10.30 -14.52
C GLN A 142 -4.83 10.73 -15.99
N PRO A 143 -4.82 9.90 -16.97
CA PRO A 143 -5.87 9.05 -17.51
C PRO A 143 -5.42 7.82 -18.31
N ARG A 144 -4.26 7.22 -18.08
CA ARG A 144 -3.78 6.07 -18.85
C ARG A 144 -3.42 4.85 -17.97
N LEU A 145 -4.16 4.65 -16.89
CA LEU A 145 -3.99 3.54 -15.95
C LEU A 145 -4.07 2.13 -16.60
N GLY A 146 -4.80 1.99 -17.72
CA GLY A 146 -4.89 0.73 -18.45
C GLY A 146 -3.56 0.27 -19.09
N HIS A 147 -2.62 1.18 -19.35
CA HIS A 147 -1.34 0.86 -19.97
C HIS A 147 -0.35 0.21 -18.99
N ASP A 148 -0.34 0.68 -17.75
CA ASP A 148 0.51 0.11 -16.67
C ASP A 148 0.12 -1.33 -16.32
N GLY A 149 -1.16 -1.65 -16.25
CA GLY A 149 -1.64 -3.02 -16.05
C GLY A 149 -1.23 -3.96 -17.19
N ASN A 150 -1.21 -3.47 -18.43
CA ASN A 150 -0.78 -4.24 -19.59
C ASN A 150 0.73 -4.49 -19.60
N LEU A 151 1.55 -3.50 -19.21
CA LEU A 151 3.01 -3.64 -19.06
C LEU A 151 3.36 -4.67 -17.99
N ARG A 152 2.70 -4.62 -16.83
CA ARG A 152 2.94 -5.58 -15.73
C ARG A 152 2.44 -6.98 -16.06
N GLY A 153 1.35 -7.12 -16.81
CA GLY A 153 0.88 -8.41 -17.32
C GLY A 153 1.86 -9.04 -18.32
N ARG A 154 2.47 -8.22 -19.20
CA ARG A 154 3.53 -8.67 -20.11
C ARG A 154 4.81 -9.03 -19.34
N ALA A 155 5.20 -8.23 -18.37
CA ALA A 155 6.36 -8.49 -17.52
C ALA A 155 6.20 -9.80 -16.72
N ARG A 156 4.99 -10.12 -16.23
CA ARG A 156 4.70 -11.41 -15.57
C ARG A 156 4.91 -12.61 -16.49
N ARG A 157 4.41 -12.55 -17.75
CA ARG A 157 4.62 -13.63 -18.71
C ARG A 157 6.10 -13.78 -19.08
N ALA A 158 6.78 -12.66 -19.33
CA ALA A 158 8.21 -12.67 -19.61
C ALA A 158 9.02 -13.23 -18.44
N ARG A 159 8.67 -12.88 -17.18
CA ARG A 159 9.32 -13.42 -16.00
C ARG A 159 9.09 -14.91 -15.81
N ALA A 160 7.88 -15.42 -16.09
CA ALA A 160 7.60 -16.85 -16.04
C ALA A 160 8.44 -17.62 -17.07
N LEU A 161 8.53 -17.11 -18.29
CA LEU A 161 9.38 -17.68 -19.34
C LEU A 161 10.86 -17.62 -18.96
N LEU A 162 11.36 -16.49 -18.46
CA LEU A 162 12.74 -16.33 -18.03
C LEU A 162 13.08 -17.25 -16.86
N ASN A 163 12.19 -17.40 -15.87
CA ASN A 163 12.39 -18.37 -14.79
C ASN A 163 12.45 -19.80 -15.34
N TRP A 164 11.54 -20.17 -16.23
CA TRP A 164 11.57 -21.50 -16.85
C TRP A 164 12.87 -21.76 -17.59
N VAL A 165 13.34 -20.80 -18.38
CA VAL A 165 14.60 -20.94 -19.13
C VAL A 165 15.79 -20.98 -18.18
N VAL A 166 15.93 -20.01 -17.28
CA VAL A 166 17.16 -19.82 -16.47
C VAL A 166 17.22 -20.83 -15.32
N VAL A 167 16.11 -21.10 -14.65
CA VAL A 167 16.08 -22.02 -13.49
C VAL A 167 16.04 -23.47 -13.96
N THR A 168 15.13 -23.80 -14.92
CA THR A 168 14.86 -25.19 -15.30
C THR A 168 15.76 -25.67 -16.44
N LYS A 169 15.89 -24.87 -17.54
CA LYS A 169 16.68 -25.29 -18.71
C LYS A 169 18.19 -25.09 -18.52
N LEU A 170 18.62 -23.96 -17.95
CA LEU A 170 20.02 -23.63 -17.68
C LEU A 170 20.53 -24.15 -16.33
N GLY A 171 19.67 -24.74 -15.50
CA GLY A 171 20.04 -25.35 -14.22
C GLY A 171 20.69 -24.38 -13.21
N ARG A 172 20.48 -23.04 -13.32
CA ARG A 172 21.14 -22.05 -12.46
C ARG A 172 20.57 -21.98 -11.05
N GLY A 173 19.56 -22.81 -10.73
CA GLY A 173 19.00 -22.95 -9.39
C GLY A 173 18.56 -21.63 -8.77
N LEU A 174 18.86 -21.45 -7.48
CA LEU A 174 18.47 -20.27 -6.67
C LEU A 174 19.05 -18.96 -7.22
N VAL A 175 20.30 -18.97 -7.66
CA VAL A 175 20.97 -17.78 -8.24
C VAL A 175 20.27 -17.35 -9.51
N GLY A 176 19.85 -18.31 -10.35
CA GLY A 176 19.08 -18.04 -11.56
C GLY A 176 17.74 -17.38 -11.26
N ALA A 177 16.98 -17.88 -10.27
CA ALA A 177 15.71 -17.31 -9.83
C ALA A 177 15.87 -15.88 -9.31
N ALA A 178 16.92 -15.62 -8.50
CA ALA A 178 17.22 -14.30 -7.98
C ALA A 178 17.59 -13.31 -9.10
N LEU A 179 18.43 -13.72 -10.05
CA LEU A 179 18.80 -12.89 -11.21
C LEU A 179 17.59 -12.53 -12.07
N VAL A 180 16.75 -13.51 -12.41
CA VAL A 180 15.51 -13.27 -13.17
C VAL A 180 14.59 -12.31 -12.41
N GLY A 181 14.49 -12.47 -11.09
CA GLY A 181 13.75 -11.56 -10.22
C GLY A 181 14.24 -10.12 -10.36
N ASN A 182 15.54 -9.89 -10.14
CA ASN A 182 16.16 -8.57 -10.20
C ASN A 182 16.06 -7.94 -11.59
N VAL A 183 16.43 -8.67 -12.63
CA VAL A 183 16.35 -8.17 -14.02
C VAL A 183 14.92 -7.78 -14.39
N SER A 184 13.93 -8.59 -14.00
CA SER A 184 12.51 -8.27 -14.27
C SER A 184 12.07 -6.97 -13.60
N TRP A 185 12.52 -6.70 -12.35
CA TRP A 185 12.23 -5.45 -11.65
C TRP A 185 12.94 -4.25 -12.28
N TRP A 186 14.21 -4.40 -12.66
CA TRP A 186 14.95 -3.33 -13.34
C TRP A 186 14.36 -2.99 -14.70
N LEU A 187 13.96 -4.00 -15.49
CA LEU A 187 13.28 -3.77 -16.78
C LEU A 187 11.93 -3.05 -16.60
N LEU A 188 11.16 -3.42 -15.56
CA LEU A 188 9.90 -2.75 -15.27
C LEU A 188 10.12 -1.28 -14.89
N ASN A 189 11.14 -1.00 -14.06
CA ASN A 189 11.51 0.34 -13.66
C ASN A 189 11.99 1.18 -14.83
N ALA A 190 12.85 0.61 -15.67
CA ALA A 190 13.34 1.27 -16.87
C ALA A 190 12.18 1.60 -17.84
N ALA A 191 11.25 0.66 -18.04
CA ALA A 191 10.09 0.90 -18.88
C ALA A 191 9.19 2.03 -18.33
N GLN A 192 8.98 2.09 -17.01
CA GLN A 192 8.23 3.17 -16.36
C GLN A 192 8.96 4.52 -16.49
N LEU A 193 10.28 4.54 -16.29
CA LEU A 193 11.09 5.74 -16.46
C LEU A 193 11.02 6.26 -17.91
N VAL A 194 11.23 5.38 -18.89
CA VAL A 194 11.10 5.72 -20.32
C VAL A 194 9.71 6.24 -20.63
N HIS A 195 8.68 5.66 -20.06
CA HIS A 195 7.30 6.12 -20.26
C HIS A 195 7.05 7.54 -19.69
N VAL A 196 7.68 7.86 -18.56
CA VAL A 196 7.57 9.21 -17.97
C VAL A 196 8.39 10.24 -18.75
N VAL A 197 9.67 9.92 -19.04
CA VAL A 197 10.63 10.86 -19.67
C VAL A 197 10.38 10.99 -21.16
N GLY A 198 9.80 9.97 -21.81
CA GLY A 198 9.60 9.87 -23.26
C GLY A 198 8.53 10.79 -23.86
N GLY A 199 8.06 11.82 -23.14
CA GLY A 199 7.15 12.83 -23.68
C GLY A 199 5.67 12.45 -23.72
N TRP A 200 5.28 11.35 -23.07
CA TRP A 200 3.87 10.94 -22.99
C TRP A 200 3.02 11.81 -22.07
N PHE A 201 3.67 12.61 -21.20
CA PHE A 201 3.05 13.50 -20.23
C PHE A 201 3.71 14.90 -20.27
N PRO A 202 3.57 15.66 -21.36
CA PRO A 202 4.28 16.94 -21.51
C PRO A 202 3.89 18.00 -20.46
N GLU A 203 2.67 17.93 -19.93
CA GLU A 203 2.20 18.85 -18.89
C GLU A 203 2.78 18.52 -17.50
N ALA A 204 3.10 17.26 -17.24
CA ALA A 204 3.58 16.79 -15.95
C ALA A 204 5.11 16.63 -15.90
N TRP A 205 5.75 16.34 -17.04
CA TRP A 205 7.19 16.17 -17.14
C TRP A 205 7.81 17.26 -18.05
N THR A 206 8.42 18.26 -17.42
CA THR A 206 9.10 19.37 -18.08
C THR A 206 10.62 19.23 -18.10
N GLY A 207 11.15 18.02 -17.78
CA GLY A 207 12.57 17.75 -17.67
C GLY A 207 13.10 17.80 -16.24
N PHE A 208 14.42 17.65 -16.11
CA PHE A 208 15.09 17.71 -14.80
C PHE A 208 15.16 19.16 -14.32
N SER A 209 14.73 19.40 -13.07
CA SER A 209 14.64 20.73 -12.48
C SER A 209 15.49 20.83 -11.20
N ARG A 210 16.28 21.91 -11.09
CA ARG A 210 17.01 22.22 -9.83
C ARG A 210 16.07 22.51 -8.66
N LYS A 211 14.81 22.85 -8.91
CA LYS A 211 13.77 23.00 -7.88
C LYS A 211 13.51 21.70 -7.10
N ALA A 212 13.91 20.55 -7.65
CA ALA A 212 13.82 19.26 -6.96
C ALA A 212 14.66 19.20 -5.68
N PHE A 213 15.75 19.95 -5.59
CA PHE A 213 16.63 20.04 -4.43
C PHE A 213 16.20 21.11 -3.42
N ALA A 214 15.24 21.98 -3.79
CA ALA A 214 14.73 23.00 -2.90
C ALA A 214 13.62 22.46 -2.00
N SER A 215 13.51 22.98 -0.76
CA SER A 215 12.45 22.67 0.20
C SER A 215 12.28 21.15 0.50
N LEU A 216 13.37 20.38 0.47
CA LEU A 216 13.36 18.95 0.73
C LEU A 216 12.95 18.60 2.17
N GLY A 217 13.20 19.47 3.16
CA GLY A 217 12.97 19.16 4.58
C GLY A 217 11.51 18.82 4.90
N GLY A 218 10.55 19.59 4.39
CA GLY A 218 9.12 19.31 4.55
C GLY A 218 8.69 18.01 3.87
N PHE A 219 9.21 17.77 2.66
CA PHE A 219 8.96 16.54 1.92
C PHE A 219 9.55 15.31 2.63
N VAL A 220 10.78 15.40 3.13
CA VAL A 220 11.44 14.34 3.93
C VAL A 220 10.63 14.04 5.19
N ARG A 221 10.18 15.06 5.92
CA ARG A 221 9.36 14.88 7.13
C ARG A 221 8.07 14.11 6.84
N LEU A 222 7.38 14.45 5.77
CA LEU A 222 6.16 13.77 5.35
C LEU A 222 6.46 12.32 4.91
N SER A 223 7.53 12.13 4.13
CA SER A 223 7.98 10.82 3.65
C SER A 223 8.37 9.88 4.80
N VAL A 224 9.11 10.39 5.80
CA VAL A 224 9.48 9.61 6.99
C VAL A 224 8.24 9.25 7.82
N ALA A 225 7.31 10.18 8.02
CA ALA A 225 6.07 9.90 8.73
C ALA A 225 5.25 8.81 8.03
N SER A 226 5.17 8.87 6.71
CA SER A 226 4.51 7.84 5.90
C SER A 226 5.22 6.49 5.98
N ALA A 227 6.56 6.49 5.94
CA ALA A 227 7.35 5.28 6.06
C ALA A 227 7.14 4.62 7.43
N VAL A 228 7.17 5.40 8.51
CA VAL A 228 6.90 4.90 9.87
C VAL A 228 5.49 4.32 9.96
N MET A 229 4.49 5.03 9.43
CA MET A 229 3.09 4.55 9.41
C MET A 229 2.96 3.17 8.77
N LEU A 230 3.51 2.97 7.57
CA LEU A 230 3.42 1.70 6.84
C LEU A 230 4.30 0.61 7.45
N CYS A 231 5.51 0.95 7.92
CA CYS A 231 6.35 -0.02 8.63
C CYS A 231 5.66 -0.56 9.88
N LEU A 232 5.02 0.30 10.66
CA LEU A 232 4.28 -0.12 11.86
C LEU A 232 3.14 -1.10 11.49
N GLU A 233 2.45 -0.90 10.39
CA GLU A 233 1.42 -1.85 9.93
C GLU A 233 2.04 -3.19 9.52
N MET A 234 3.11 -3.18 8.72
CA MET A 234 3.78 -4.40 8.24
C MET A 234 4.42 -5.19 9.39
N TRP A 235 5.12 -4.49 10.29
CA TRP A 235 5.80 -5.14 11.42
C TRP A 235 4.83 -5.72 12.44
N TYR A 236 3.63 -5.16 12.54
CA TYR A 236 2.58 -5.71 13.38
C TYR A 236 2.20 -7.14 12.97
N TYR A 237 1.98 -7.40 11.69
CA TYR A 237 1.72 -8.75 11.17
C TYR A 237 2.90 -9.69 11.40
N THR A 238 4.12 -9.19 11.20
CA THR A 238 5.34 -9.97 11.46
C THR A 238 5.47 -10.33 12.95
N ALA A 239 5.19 -9.39 13.86
CA ALA A 239 5.23 -9.63 15.30
C ALA A 239 4.20 -10.69 15.73
N VAL A 240 2.99 -10.64 15.17
CA VAL A 240 1.97 -11.68 15.41
C VAL A 240 2.47 -13.05 14.98
N LEU A 241 3.09 -13.17 13.81
CA LEU A 241 3.63 -14.44 13.32
C LEU A 241 4.76 -14.98 14.22
N ILE A 242 5.64 -14.10 14.69
CA ILE A 242 6.70 -14.46 15.65
C ILE A 242 6.09 -14.96 16.97
N LEU A 243 5.09 -14.27 17.52
CA LEU A 243 4.42 -14.70 18.74
C LEU A 243 3.79 -16.10 18.59
N VAL A 244 3.18 -16.39 17.44
CA VAL A 244 2.62 -17.70 17.13
C VAL A 244 3.71 -18.77 17.04
N GLY A 245 4.87 -18.44 16.47
CA GLY A 245 6.03 -19.34 16.43
C GLY A 245 6.58 -19.73 17.81
N CYS A 246 6.28 -18.95 18.86
CA CYS A 246 6.66 -19.25 20.24
C CYS A 246 5.65 -20.14 21.01
N LEU A 247 4.56 -20.57 20.37
CA LEU A 247 3.55 -21.43 20.98
C LEU A 247 3.99 -22.89 21.06
N LYS A 248 3.27 -23.69 21.86
CA LYS A 248 3.39 -25.13 21.85
C LYS A 248 2.84 -25.68 20.53
N ASN A 249 3.53 -26.65 19.93
CA ASN A 249 3.24 -27.20 18.60
C ASN A 249 3.20 -26.12 17.50
N PRO A 250 4.30 -25.39 17.31
CA PRO A 250 4.34 -24.22 16.41
C PRO A 250 4.03 -24.60 14.96
N GLU A 251 4.35 -25.81 14.52
CA GLU A 251 4.15 -26.26 13.14
C GLU A 251 2.69 -26.19 12.72
N ILE A 252 1.76 -26.70 13.54
CA ILE A 252 0.33 -26.68 13.26
C ILE A 252 -0.22 -25.26 13.33
N GLN A 253 0.18 -24.50 14.37
CA GLN A 253 -0.33 -23.16 14.62
C GLN A 253 0.15 -22.16 13.54
N VAL A 254 1.43 -22.20 13.19
CA VAL A 254 2.02 -21.38 12.13
C VAL A 254 1.44 -21.77 10.77
N GLY A 255 1.27 -23.08 10.50
CA GLY A 255 0.64 -23.57 9.27
C GLY A 255 -0.79 -23.04 9.11
N ALA A 256 -1.60 -23.12 10.16
CA ALA A 256 -2.98 -22.66 10.15
C ALA A 256 -3.08 -21.13 9.93
N ILE A 257 -2.28 -20.33 10.64
CA ILE A 257 -2.24 -18.87 10.47
C ILE A 257 -1.73 -18.50 9.09
N SER A 258 -0.70 -19.17 8.57
CA SER A 258 -0.15 -18.86 7.23
C SER A 258 -1.18 -19.09 6.13
N ILE A 259 -2.01 -20.13 6.22
CA ILE A 259 -3.12 -20.35 5.28
C ILE A 259 -4.12 -19.19 5.37
N CYS A 260 -4.52 -18.78 6.58
CA CYS A 260 -5.44 -17.69 6.78
C CYS A 260 -4.86 -16.34 6.25
N MET A 261 -3.59 -16.07 6.53
CA MET A 261 -2.92 -14.86 6.02
C MET A 261 -2.85 -14.82 4.48
N ASN A 262 -2.69 -15.95 3.82
CA ASN A 262 -2.76 -16.00 2.35
C ASN A 262 -4.12 -15.55 1.84
N TYR A 263 -5.22 -16.02 2.40
CA TYR A 263 -6.57 -15.58 2.01
C TYR A 263 -6.81 -14.11 2.32
N GLN A 264 -6.37 -13.65 3.50
CA GLN A 264 -6.43 -12.24 3.88
C GLN A 264 -5.69 -11.36 2.87
N LEU A 265 -4.50 -11.78 2.42
CA LEU A 265 -3.69 -11.02 1.47
C LEU A 265 -4.39 -10.81 0.12
N TRP A 266 -5.09 -11.84 -0.41
CA TRP A 266 -5.88 -11.69 -1.64
C TRP A 266 -7.00 -10.67 -1.51
N THR A 267 -7.72 -10.68 -0.40
CA THR A 267 -8.79 -9.70 -0.14
C THR A 267 -8.24 -8.31 0.11
N LEU A 268 -7.06 -8.22 0.75
CA LEU A 268 -6.36 -6.97 1.01
C LEU A 268 -5.95 -6.25 -0.28
N MET A 269 -5.59 -6.96 -1.37
CA MET A 269 -5.24 -6.32 -2.65
C MET A 269 -6.38 -5.43 -3.18
N VAL A 270 -7.62 -5.84 -2.97
CA VAL A 270 -8.79 -5.02 -3.36
C VAL A 270 -8.88 -3.77 -2.49
N ALA A 271 -8.71 -3.91 -1.18
CA ALA A 271 -8.74 -2.78 -0.25
C ALA A 271 -7.60 -1.76 -0.50
N VAL A 272 -6.40 -2.24 -0.85
CA VAL A 272 -5.25 -1.40 -1.26
C VAL A 272 -5.58 -0.60 -2.53
N GLY A 273 -6.29 -1.19 -3.48
CA GLY A 273 -6.78 -0.46 -4.64
C GLY A 273 -7.73 0.68 -4.28
N PHE A 274 -8.64 0.45 -3.34
CA PHE A 274 -9.52 1.51 -2.83
C PHE A 274 -8.77 2.54 -1.96
N ASN A 275 -7.76 2.13 -1.20
CA ASN A 275 -6.87 3.03 -0.47
C ASN A 275 -6.24 4.05 -1.44
N ALA A 276 -5.61 3.59 -2.51
CA ALA A 276 -5.00 4.47 -3.52
C ALA A 276 -6.06 5.35 -4.22
N ALA A 277 -7.24 4.80 -4.53
CA ALA A 277 -8.29 5.56 -5.20
C ALA A 277 -8.83 6.69 -4.31
N VAL A 278 -9.10 6.42 -3.03
CA VAL A 278 -9.59 7.45 -2.11
C VAL A 278 -8.51 8.47 -1.78
N SER A 279 -7.25 8.06 -1.65
CA SER A 279 -6.11 8.96 -1.44
C SER A 279 -6.01 9.99 -2.58
N VAL A 280 -6.07 9.53 -3.83
CA VAL A 280 -6.06 10.40 -5.03
C VAL A 280 -7.30 11.31 -5.07
N ARG A 281 -8.49 10.79 -4.79
CA ARG A 281 -9.71 11.60 -4.82
C ARG A 281 -9.72 12.68 -3.75
N VAL A 282 -9.38 12.32 -2.51
CA VAL A 282 -9.36 13.26 -1.38
C VAL A 282 -8.30 14.32 -1.59
N SER A 283 -7.07 13.94 -2.00
CA SER A 283 -6.01 14.91 -2.25
C SER A 283 -6.35 15.88 -3.38
N ASN A 284 -6.95 15.40 -4.48
CA ASN A 284 -7.40 16.24 -5.60
C ASN A 284 -8.49 17.23 -5.16
N GLU A 285 -9.52 16.77 -4.44
CA GLU A 285 -10.62 17.64 -4.00
C GLU A 285 -10.18 18.66 -2.95
N LEU A 286 -9.23 18.28 -2.05
CA LEU A 286 -8.64 19.22 -1.11
C LEU A 286 -7.75 20.26 -1.81
N GLY A 287 -6.96 19.83 -2.79
CA GLY A 287 -6.15 20.75 -3.61
C GLY A 287 -6.97 21.71 -4.45
N ALA A 288 -8.15 21.28 -4.90
CA ALA A 288 -9.12 22.11 -5.62
C ALA A 288 -9.99 23.01 -4.69
N ASN A 289 -9.75 22.98 -3.38
CA ASN A 289 -10.55 23.68 -2.37
C ASN A 289 -12.05 23.28 -2.38
N HIS A 290 -12.31 21.96 -2.59
CA HIS A 290 -13.66 21.39 -2.58
C HIS A 290 -13.90 20.46 -1.37
N PRO A 291 -13.94 20.97 -0.11
CA PRO A 291 -14.00 20.14 1.09
C PRO A 291 -15.27 19.27 1.20
N LYS A 292 -16.41 19.73 0.64
CA LYS A 292 -17.66 18.96 0.62
C LYS A 292 -17.57 17.75 -0.32
N ALA A 293 -16.87 17.88 -1.44
CA ALA A 293 -16.64 16.80 -2.38
C ALA A 293 -15.65 15.77 -1.81
N ALA A 294 -14.56 16.22 -1.17
CA ALA A 294 -13.63 15.35 -0.47
C ALA A 294 -14.36 14.48 0.57
N LYS A 295 -15.18 15.08 1.45
CA LYS A 295 -15.99 14.34 2.43
C LYS A 295 -16.93 13.34 1.76
N PHE A 296 -17.55 13.68 0.63
CA PHE A 296 -18.44 12.79 -0.09
C PHE A 296 -17.71 11.60 -0.69
N SER A 297 -16.53 11.82 -1.30
CA SER A 297 -15.67 10.74 -1.83
C SER A 297 -15.28 9.75 -0.75
N VAL A 298 -14.96 10.21 0.47
CA VAL A 298 -14.67 9.34 1.62
C VAL A 298 -15.86 8.44 1.95
N VAL A 299 -17.07 8.98 2.04
CA VAL A 299 -18.28 8.20 2.35
C VAL A 299 -18.52 7.15 1.27
N VAL A 300 -18.45 7.52 -0.01
CA VAL A 300 -18.65 6.59 -1.14
C VAL A 300 -17.60 5.48 -1.13
N ALA A 301 -16.31 5.82 -0.98
CA ALA A 301 -15.23 4.86 -0.98
C ALA A 301 -15.34 3.87 0.19
N THR A 302 -15.56 4.38 1.41
CA THR A 302 -15.68 3.54 2.61
C THR A 302 -16.88 2.61 2.52
N THR A 303 -18.03 3.11 2.08
CA THR A 303 -19.24 2.28 1.92
C THR A 303 -19.06 1.22 0.84
N THR A 304 -18.50 1.59 -0.31
CA THR A 304 -18.27 0.64 -1.42
C THR A 304 -17.30 -0.47 -0.98
N SER A 305 -16.20 -0.12 -0.33
CA SER A 305 -15.23 -1.10 0.16
C SER A 305 -15.81 -1.98 1.28
N ALA A 306 -16.62 -1.42 2.19
CA ALA A 306 -17.31 -2.19 3.22
C ALA A 306 -18.30 -3.21 2.64
N VAL A 307 -19.05 -2.85 1.60
CA VAL A 307 -19.96 -3.78 0.90
C VAL A 307 -19.18 -4.92 0.25
N ILE A 308 -18.06 -4.62 -0.42
CA ILE A 308 -17.20 -5.65 -1.01
C ILE A 308 -16.61 -6.54 0.10
N GLY A 309 -16.14 -5.94 1.20
CA GLY A 309 -15.64 -6.66 2.35
C GLY A 309 -16.69 -7.58 2.98
N LEU A 310 -17.94 -7.16 3.05
CA LEU A 310 -19.04 -7.99 3.54
C LEU A 310 -19.26 -9.22 2.65
N VAL A 311 -19.18 -9.05 1.33
CA VAL A 311 -19.27 -10.17 0.37
C VAL A 311 -18.12 -11.15 0.60
N PHE A 312 -16.88 -10.68 0.69
CA PHE A 312 -15.72 -11.54 0.96
C PHE A 312 -15.82 -12.25 2.31
N THR A 313 -16.32 -11.56 3.33
CA THR A 313 -16.57 -12.13 4.65
C THR A 313 -17.60 -13.27 4.59
N ALA A 314 -18.70 -13.07 3.88
CA ALA A 314 -19.72 -14.09 3.69
C ALA A 314 -19.15 -15.32 2.97
N VAL A 315 -18.37 -15.11 1.89
CA VAL A 315 -17.69 -16.19 1.16
C VAL A 315 -16.71 -16.93 2.06
N ALA A 316 -15.88 -16.21 2.84
CA ALA A 316 -14.93 -16.81 3.76
C ALA A 316 -15.61 -17.67 4.84
N LEU A 317 -16.73 -17.19 5.40
CA LEU A 317 -17.53 -17.96 6.37
C LEU A 317 -18.17 -19.21 5.74
N ALA A 318 -18.73 -19.09 4.55
CA ALA A 318 -19.36 -20.20 3.85
C ALA A 318 -18.32 -21.27 3.46
N ALA A 319 -17.16 -20.86 2.96
CA ALA A 319 -16.12 -21.75 2.47
C ALA A 319 -15.11 -22.20 3.55
N ARG A 320 -15.22 -21.77 4.81
CA ARG A 320 -14.20 -21.94 5.87
C ARG A 320 -13.70 -23.37 6.07
N LYS A 321 -14.54 -24.38 5.80
CA LYS A 321 -14.18 -25.81 5.93
C LYS A 321 -13.45 -26.33 4.69
N GLN A 322 -13.72 -25.77 3.51
CA GLN A 322 -13.12 -26.18 2.24
C GLN A 322 -11.78 -25.48 1.99
N MET A 323 -11.67 -24.20 2.37
CA MET A 323 -10.49 -23.36 2.12
C MET A 323 -9.17 -24.01 2.58
N PRO A 324 -9.04 -24.55 3.82
CA PRO A 324 -7.78 -25.14 4.25
C PRO A 324 -7.34 -26.35 3.42
N ARG A 325 -8.31 -27.13 2.95
CA ARG A 325 -8.06 -28.36 2.16
C ARG A 325 -7.42 -28.09 0.80
N LEU A 326 -7.47 -26.84 0.31
CA LEU A 326 -6.76 -26.43 -0.91
C LEU A 326 -5.23 -26.34 -0.70
N PHE A 327 -4.79 -26.19 0.55
CA PHE A 327 -3.38 -26.01 0.89
C PHE A 327 -2.74 -27.24 1.52
N THR A 328 -3.50 -28.03 2.27
CA THR A 328 -2.96 -29.18 3.01
C THR A 328 -3.98 -30.30 3.16
N GLY A 329 -3.47 -31.54 3.19
CA GLY A 329 -4.24 -32.73 3.55
C GLY A 329 -4.14 -33.12 5.04
N ASP A 330 -3.38 -32.36 5.85
CA ASP A 330 -3.23 -32.62 7.30
C ASP A 330 -4.48 -32.15 8.05
N ASP A 331 -5.22 -33.11 8.58
CA ASP A 331 -6.48 -32.85 9.31
C ASP A 331 -6.27 -31.99 10.57
N ALA A 332 -5.11 -32.05 11.22
CA ALA A 332 -4.82 -31.20 12.39
C ALA A 332 -4.74 -29.73 12.00
N VAL A 333 -4.02 -29.44 10.92
CA VAL A 333 -3.92 -28.07 10.36
C VAL A 333 -5.26 -27.60 9.81
N VAL A 334 -6.00 -28.47 9.12
CA VAL A 334 -7.34 -28.16 8.57
C VAL A 334 -8.31 -27.79 9.68
N ASN A 335 -8.35 -28.57 10.77
CA ASN A 335 -9.23 -28.31 11.90
C ASN A 335 -8.89 -27.00 12.61
N GLU A 336 -7.61 -26.72 12.84
CA GLU A 336 -7.17 -25.48 13.47
C GLU A 336 -7.46 -24.26 12.59
N THR A 337 -7.18 -24.32 11.28
CA THR A 337 -7.51 -23.29 10.32
C THR A 337 -9.03 -23.03 10.26
N THR A 338 -9.84 -24.08 10.33
CA THR A 338 -11.31 -23.95 10.33
C THR A 338 -11.83 -23.19 11.55
N LYS A 339 -11.21 -23.40 12.74
CA LYS A 339 -11.52 -22.61 13.95
C LYS A 339 -11.15 -21.16 13.78
N LEU A 340 -9.95 -20.88 13.24
CA LEU A 340 -9.47 -19.53 12.93
C LEU A 340 -10.32 -18.83 11.86
N GLY A 341 -11.09 -19.55 11.07
CA GLY A 341 -11.92 -19.04 9.99
C GLY A 341 -12.92 -17.94 10.41
N TYR A 342 -13.37 -17.94 11.66
CA TYR A 342 -14.21 -16.85 12.18
C TYR A 342 -13.42 -15.56 12.39
N LEU A 343 -12.22 -15.65 12.95
CA LEU A 343 -11.32 -14.50 13.11
C LEU A 343 -10.82 -13.99 11.77
N LEU A 344 -10.56 -14.91 10.82
CA LEU A 344 -10.24 -14.56 9.44
C LEU A 344 -11.36 -13.72 8.81
N ALA A 345 -12.61 -14.16 8.94
CA ALA A 345 -13.77 -13.44 8.40
C ALA A 345 -13.91 -12.03 9.00
N ALA A 346 -13.74 -11.90 10.32
CA ALA A 346 -13.72 -10.60 11.00
C ALA A 346 -12.56 -9.72 10.50
N THR A 347 -11.37 -10.30 10.33
CA THR A 347 -10.20 -9.59 9.82
C THR A 347 -10.39 -9.13 8.37
N ILE A 348 -10.98 -9.94 7.50
CA ILE A 348 -11.31 -9.58 6.11
C ILE A 348 -12.25 -8.38 6.07
N PHE A 349 -13.28 -8.36 6.92
CA PHE A 349 -14.19 -7.22 7.00
C PHE A 349 -13.48 -5.94 7.46
N LEU A 350 -12.72 -6.01 8.54
CA LEU A 350 -11.96 -4.87 9.06
C LEU A 350 -10.93 -4.37 8.04
N ASN A 351 -10.20 -5.26 7.39
CA ASN A 351 -9.21 -4.93 6.37
C ASN A 351 -9.82 -4.44 5.05
N SER A 352 -11.12 -4.51 4.87
CA SER A 352 -11.79 -3.81 3.76
C SER A 352 -12.02 -2.33 4.06
N ILE A 353 -12.11 -1.94 5.33
CA ILE A 353 -12.41 -0.56 5.77
C ILE A 353 -11.12 0.18 6.18
N GLN A 354 -10.29 -0.44 7.00
CA GLN A 354 -9.11 0.20 7.60
C GLN A 354 -8.14 0.78 6.56
N PRO A 355 -7.75 0.09 5.47
CA PRO A 355 -6.86 0.68 4.47
C PRO A 355 -7.49 1.87 3.74
N VAL A 356 -8.82 1.88 3.56
CA VAL A 356 -9.52 3.03 2.95
C VAL A 356 -9.42 4.25 3.86
N LEU A 357 -9.60 4.08 5.18
CA LEU A 357 -9.41 5.18 6.14
C LEU A 357 -7.96 5.67 6.17
N SER A 358 -6.99 4.77 6.08
CA SER A 358 -5.56 5.12 5.92
C SER A 358 -5.31 5.88 4.61
N GLY A 359 -5.96 5.50 3.50
CA GLY A 359 -5.88 6.21 2.23
C GLY A 359 -6.43 7.64 2.30
N VAL A 360 -7.51 7.85 3.05
CA VAL A 360 -8.02 9.21 3.34
C VAL A 360 -6.98 10.02 4.10
N ALA A 361 -6.35 9.43 5.10
CA ALA A 361 -5.30 10.07 5.89
C ALA A 361 -4.07 10.43 5.03
N ILE A 362 -3.67 9.57 4.10
CA ILE A 362 -2.62 9.85 3.11
C ILE A 362 -3.04 11.02 2.24
N GLY A 363 -4.23 11.02 1.67
CA GLY A 363 -4.74 12.10 0.81
C GLY A 363 -4.83 13.45 1.53
N ALA A 364 -5.17 13.45 2.82
CA ALA A 364 -5.24 14.64 3.66
C ALA A 364 -3.87 15.07 4.25
N GLY A 365 -2.84 14.20 4.19
CA GLY A 365 -1.52 14.48 4.75
C GLY A 365 -1.41 14.25 6.26
N TRP A 366 -2.16 13.27 6.82
CA TRP A 366 -2.18 12.95 8.27
C TRP A 366 -1.34 11.74 8.65
N GLN A 367 -0.33 11.41 7.86
CA GLN A 367 0.48 10.20 8.08
C GLN A 367 1.09 10.11 9.47
N SER A 368 1.57 11.24 10.02
CA SER A 368 2.09 11.28 11.39
C SER A 368 1.03 10.92 12.43
N LEU A 369 -0.20 11.42 12.27
CA LEU A 369 -1.30 11.12 13.18
C LEU A 369 -1.63 9.61 13.16
N VAL A 370 -1.72 9.01 11.97
CA VAL A 370 -1.99 7.57 11.82
C VAL A 370 -0.85 6.74 12.41
N ALA A 371 0.41 7.16 12.25
CA ALA A 371 1.54 6.48 12.88
C ALA A 371 1.40 6.42 14.41
N PHE A 372 1.01 7.52 15.06
CA PHE A 372 0.74 7.52 16.50
C PHE A 372 -0.44 6.62 16.90
N VAL A 373 -1.52 6.64 16.11
CA VAL A 373 -2.67 5.75 16.32
C VAL A 373 -2.23 4.28 16.19
N ASN A 374 -1.40 3.93 15.20
CA ASN A 374 -0.87 2.59 15.01
C ASN A 374 -0.02 2.12 16.19
N ILE A 375 0.84 2.97 16.73
CA ILE A 375 1.63 2.65 17.94
C ILE A 375 0.68 2.32 19.11
N GLY A 376 -0.30 3.17 19.36
CA GLY A 376 -1.26 2.98 20.46
C GLY A 376 -2.07 1.70 20.29
N CYS A 377 -2.71 1.51 19.14
CA CYS A 377 -3.65 0.42 18.93
C CYS A 377 -2.95 -0.94 18.74
N TYR A 378 -1.89 -0.98 17.98
CA TYR A 378 -1.22 -2.22 17.62
C TYR A 378 -0.21 -2.68 18.67
N TYR A 379 0.68 -1.77 19.10
CA TYR A 379 1.83 -2.14 19.94
C TYR A 379 1.54 -2.02 21.43
N LEU A 380 0.74 -1.03 21.86
CA LEU A 380 0.39 -0.88 23.28
C LEU A 380 -0.85 -1.68 23.68
N VAL A 381 -1.75 -1.99 22.75
CA VAL A 381 -2.98 -2.74 23.05
C VAL A 381 -3.00 -4.09 22.37
N GLY A 382 -2.91 -4.16 21.05
CA GLY A 382 -3.11 -5.39 20.27
C GLY A 382 -2.11 -6.50 20.59
N LEU A 383 -0.80 -6.22 20.54
CA LEU A 383 0.23 -7.22 20.82
C LEU A 383 0.23 -7.68 22.27
N PRO A 384 0.15 -6.82 23.31
CA PRO A 384 0.08 -7.26 24.69
C PRO A 384 -1.16 -8.10 24.99
N LEU A 385 -2.34 -7.72 24.50
CA LEU A 385 -3.56 -8.52 24.65
C LEU A 385 -3.43 -9.87 23.94
N GLY A 386 -2.87 -9.87 22.73
CA GLY A 386 -2.61 -11.11 21.99
C GLY A 386 -1.66 -12.05 22.74
N ALA A 387 -0.60 -11.51 23.33
CA ALA A 387 0.31 -12.28 24.16
C ALA A 387 -0.38 -12.85 25.42
N VAL A 388 -1.17 -12.03 26.13
CA VAL A 388 -1.94 -12.47 27.31
C VAL A 388 -2.93 -13.58 26.92
N PHE A 389 -3.70 -13.39 25.86
CA PHE A 389 -4.69 -14.37 25.42
C PHE A 389 -4.04 -15.66 24.92
N GLY A 390 -2.96 -15.55 24.15
CA GLY A 390 -2.25 -16.70 23.59
C GLY A 390 -1.54 -17.54 24.64
N PHE A 391 -0.74 -16.89 25.50
CA PHE A 391 0.14 -17.57 26.44
C PHE A 391 -0.50 -17.77 27.83
N LYS A 392 -1.07 -16.71 28.43
CA LYS A 392 -1.59 -16.78 29.80
C LYS A 392 -2.96 -17.48 29.87
N LEU A 393 -3.88 -17.14 28.94
CA LEU A 393 -5.19 -17.78 28.84
C LEU A 393 -5.15 -19.08 28.03
N LYS A 394 -3.98 -19.46 27.47
CA LYS A 394 -3.77 -20.71 26.71
C LYS A 394 -4.71 -20.86 25.49
N LEU A 395 -5.15 -19.76 24.93
CA LEU A 395 -5.98 -19.76 23.72
C LEU A 395 -5.16 -19.97 22.43
N ASN A 396 -3.84 -20.16 22.57
CA ASN A 396 -2.90 -20.40 21.46
C ASN A 396 -3.02 -19.34 20.34
N ALA A 397 -2.95 -19.76 19.06
CA ALA A 397 -3.02 -18.90 17.91
C ALA A 397 -4.34 -18.09 17.85
N THR A 398 -5.44 -18.67 18.28
CA THR A 398 -6.74 -17.97 18.33
C THR A 398 -6.68 -16.77 19.26
N GLY A 399 -6.02 -16.90 20.43
CA GLY A 399 -5.85 -15.79 21.37
C GLY A 399 -4.96 -14.68 20.83
N ILE A 400 -3.83 -15.02 20.22
CA ILE A 400 -2.92 -14.05 19.63
C ILE A 400 -3.63 -13.28 18.52
N TRP A 401 -4.35 -13.98 17.63
CA TRP A 401 -5.09 -13.33 16.56
C TRP A 401 -6.27 -12.47 17.06
N ALA A 402 -6.97 -12.94 18.10
CA ALA A 402 -8.03 -12.13 18.73
C ALA A 402 -7.49 -10.79 19.25
N GLY A 403 -6.31 -10.77 19.89
CA GLY A 403 -5.62 -9.55 20.29
C GLY A 403 -5.31 -8.63 19.09
N MET A 404 -4.86 -9.23 17.97
CA MET A 404 -4.65 -8.50 16.72
C MET A 404 -5.94 -7.86 16.21
N VAL A 405 -7.04 -8.59 16.19
CA VAL A 405 -8.34 -8.07 15.75
C VAL A 405 -8.80 -6.91 16.64
N ILE A 406 -8.63 -7.02 17.96
CA ILE A 406 -8.96 -5.94 18.91
C ILE A 406 -8.15 -4.67 18.60
N GLY A 407 -6.84 -4.79 18.35
CA GLY A 407 -5.99 -3.68 17.96
C GLY A 407 -6.48 -3.00 16.67
N THR A 408 -6.84 -3.78 15.67
CA THR A 408 -7.36 -3.27 14.38
C THR A 408 -8.75 -2.64 14.53
N VAL A 409 -9.64 -3.21 15.35
CA VAL A 409 -10.96 -2.61 15.67
C VAL A 409 -10.77 -1.25 16.33
N LEU A 410 -9.90 -1.17 17.34
CA LEU A 410 -9.63 0.07 18.06
C LEU A 410 -9.09 1.15 17.13
N GLN A 411 -8.12 0.81 16.26
CA GLN A 411 -7.59 1.71 15.25
C GLN A 411 -8.67 2.20 14.30
N THR A 412 -9.50 1.29 13.78
CA THR A 412 -10.58 1.62 12.85
C THR A 412 -11.58 2.58 13.48
N ILE A 413 -11.96 2.35 14.74
CA ILE A 413 -12.88 3.24 15.49
C ILE A 413 -12.23 4.61 15.67
N ILE A 414 -10.97 4.69 16.09
CA ILE A 414 -10.27 5.96 16.31
C ILE A 414 -10.18 6.74 15.00
N LEU A 415 -9.78 6.10 13.90
CA LEU A 415 -9.71 6.76 12.60
C LEU A 415 -11.08 7.25 12.14
N PHE A 416 -12.13 6.46 12.37
CA PHE A 416 -13.50 6.84 12.01
C PHE A 416 -13.96 8.07 12.83
N VAL A 417 -13.66 8.11 14.12
CA VAL A 417 -13.97 9.26 14.98
C VAL A 417 -13.21 10.51 14.54
N ILE A 418 -11.92 10.37 14.20
CA ILE A 418 -11.12 11.48 13.66
C ILE A 418 -11.76 12.02 12.40
N LEU A 419 -12.08 11.15 11.44
CA LEU A 419 -12.74 11.50 10.17
C LEU A 419 -14.08 12.19 10.36
N ALA A 420 -14.91 11.68 11.27
CA ALA A 420 -16.23 12.25 11.57
C ALA A 420 -16.14 13.66 12.17
N ARG A 421 -15.09 13.93 12.97
CA ARG A 421 -14.85 15.22 13.64
C ARG A 421 -14.01 16.19 12.82
N THR A 422 -13.47 15.77 11.68
CA THR A 422 -12.58 16.60 10.86
C THR A 422 -13.31 17.80 10.26
N ARG A 423 -12.70 18.96 10.41
CA ARG A 423 -13.12 20.22 9.78
C ARG A 423 -12.52 20.28 8.37
N TRP A 424 -13.18 19.70 7.40
CA TRP A 424 -12.71 19.58 6.03
C TRP A 424 -12.32 20.91 5.38
N GLN A 425 -12.95 22.02 5.78
CA GLN A 425 -12.58 23.36 5.31
C GLN A 425 -11.16 23.74 5.74
N LYS A 426 -10.79 23.42 7.00
CA LYS A 426 -9.43 23.65 7.49
C LYS A 426 -8.40 22.79 6.74
N GLU A 427 -8.74 21.55 6.41
CA GLU A 427 -7.84 20.67 5.66
C GLU A 427 -7.60 21.17 4.23
N ALA A 428 -8.62 21.76 3.59
CA ALA A 428 -8.45 22.38 2.28
C ALA A 428 -7.48 23.58 2.35
N MET A 429 -7.61 24.44 3.37
CA MET A 429 -6.65 25.55 3.58
C MET A 429 -5.22 25.06 3.85
N LEU A 430 -5.06 23.98 4.64
CA LEU A 430 -3.75 23.38 4.88
C LEU A 430 -3.15 22.75 3.62
N ALA A 431 -3.97 22.19 2.74
CA ALA A 431 -3.52 21.67 1.45
C ALA A 431 -3.02 22.82 0.54
N GLU A 432 -3.74 23.94 0.49
CA GLU A 432 -3.33 25.14 -0.24
C GLU A 432 -2.01 25.70 0.31
N GLU A 433 -1.87 25.81 1.63
CA GLU A 433 -0.62 26.27 2.26
C GLU A 433 0.57 25.35 1.93
N ARG A 434 0.37 24.01 1.93
CA ARG A 434 1.41 23.06 1.52
C ARG A 434 1.84 23.30 0.05
N ILE A 435 0.89 23.48 -0.85
CA ILE A 435 1.18 23.74 -2.26
C ILE A 435 1.97 25.04 -2.38
N ARG A 436 1.56 26.11 -1.70
CA ARG A 436 2.26 27.39 -1.71
C ARG A 436 3.69 27.28 -1.17
N THR A 437 3.88 26.59 -0.04
CA THR A 437 5.19 26.49 0.62
C THR A 437 6.16 25.61 -0.16
N TRP A 438 5.66 24.56 -0.82
CA TRP A 438 6.50 23.54 -1.45
C TRP A 438 6.48 23.59 -2.97
N GLY A 439 5.48 24.24 -3.57
CA GLY A 439 5.28 24.37 -5.02
C GLY A 439 5.99 25.55 -5.68
N GLY A 440 6.34 26.57 -4.90
CA GLY A 440 6.80 27.86 -5.44
C GLY A 440 5.65 28.85 -5.66
N SER A 441 5.97 30.07 -6.08
CA SER A 441 5.02 31.18 -6.21
C SER A 441 3.74 30.77 -6.95
N ILE A 442 2.65 30.81 -6.24
CA ILE A 442 1.30 30.66 -6.80
C ILE A 442 0.82 32.06 -7.11
N ASP A 443 0.62 32.37 -8.39
CA ASP A 443 -0.30 33.40 -8.81
C ASP A 443 -1.73 32.86 -8.66
N LEU A 444 -2.18 32.64 -7.44
CA LEU A 444 -3.60 32.49 -7.16
C LEU A 444 -4.17 33.92 -7.03
N PRO A 445 -5.26 34.26 -7.71
CA PRO A 445 -5.96 35.52 -7.45
C PRO A 445 -6.34 35.50 -5.97
N SER A 446 -5.89 36.52 -5.26
CA SER A 446 -6.15 36.69 -3.83
C SER A 446 -7.66 36.73 -3.61
N ILE A 447 -8.18 35.84 -2.75
CA ILE A 447 -9.59 35.79 -2.34
C ILE A 447 -10.01 37.12 -1.63
N GLN A 448 -9.12 38.08 -1.49
CA GLN A 448 -9.39 39.39 -0.88
C GLN A 448 -10.14 40.39 -1.77
N GLU A 449 -10.24 40.19 -3.09
CA GLU A 449 -10.95 41.17 -3.97
C GLU A 449 -12.49 41.02 -3.98
N ASN A 450 -13.05 39.92 -3.48
CA ASN A 450 -14.51 39.74 -3.49
C ASN A 450 -15.24 40.21 -2.21
N GLN A 451 -14.56 40.90 -1.30
CA GLN A 451 -15.22 41.50 -0.11
C GLN A 451 -15.37 43.03 -0.22
N GLU A 452 -14.77 43.67 -1.21
CA GLU A 452 -14.92 45.14 -1.40
C GLU A 452 -15.98 45.52 -2.42
N GLU A 453 -16.49 44.58 -3.25
CA GLU A 453 -17.60 44.90 -4.19
C GLU A 453 -19.01 44.71 -3.58
N THR A 454 -19.14 44.48 -2.28
CA THR A 454 -20.44 44.34 -1.57
C THR A 454 -20.54 45.36 -0.43
N LYS A 455 -20.02 46.56 -0.61
CA LYS A 455 -20.37 47.71 0.25
C LYS A 455 -21.03 48.82 -0.53
#